data_927e5346760b9b4d210a485005aecf58
#
_entry.id   927e5346760b9b4d210a485005aecf58
#
_cell.length_a   1.000
_cell.length_b   1.000
_cell.length_c   1.000
_cell.angle_alpha   90.00
_cell.angle_beta   90.00
_cell.angle_gamma   90.00
#
_symmetry.space_group_name_H-M   'P 1'
#
loop_
_entity.id
_entity.type
_entity.pdbx_description
1 polymer ?
#
loop_
_entity_poly.entity_id
_entity_poly.type
_entity_poly.pdbx_seq_one_letter_code
_entity_poly.pdbx_strand_id
1 'polypeptide(L)'
;HNDMADLEKKLQKVPETAGCLIVTDGVFSMGGDIANLPEICALAQKYGARVMVDDAHGLGVIGEGGRGTASYYGLEDHVDIYMGTFSKSLASLGGYMASSSRVADFVRHSSRPFIFSASIPPANAAAALAALRELEAHPELVTKLQENALYMRGLLNERNIKMRPSNGDRIPIIPIYTYEPIPTLTIAKDLYDRGVYVNSSLPPAAAPHECLLRTSLMA
;
A
#
# COMPACT_ATOMS: atom_id res chain seq x y z
N HIS A 1 8.89 -3.73 -11.81
CA HIS A 1 8.41 -3.44 -10.47
C HIS A 1 9.59 -3.04 -9.58
N ASN A 2 9.53 -1.87 -8.95
CA ASN A 2 10.63 -1.29 -8.15
C ASN A 2 12.00 -1.27 -8.88
N ASP A 3 12.00 -1.09 -10.20
CA ASP A 3 13.20 -1.04 -11.05
C ASP A 3 13.52 0.42 -11.39
N MET A 4 14.43 1.00 -10.65
CA MET A 4 14.81 2.42 -10.79
C MET A 4 15.56 2.68 -12.09
N ALA A 5 16.32 1.70 -12.59
CA ALA A 5 17.01 1.84 -13.88
C ALA A 5 16.02 1.87 -15.05
N ASP A 6 14.94 1.07 -14.99
CA ASP A 6 13.88 1.11 -16.00
C ASP A 6 13.05 2.41 -15.87
N LEU A 7 12.79 2.88 -14.64
CA LEU A 7 12.14 4.17 -14.41
C LEU A 7 12.96 5.31 -15.06
N GLU A 8 14.27 5.36 -14.79
CA GLU A 8 15.13 6.40 -15.35
C GLU A 8 15.15 6.36 -16.88
N LYS A 9 15.25 5.17 -17.49
CA LYS A 9 15.16 5.02 -18.96
C LYS A 9 13.85 5.53 -19.54
N LYS A 10 12.75 5.47 -18.80
CA LYS A 10 11.46 6.00 -19.22
C LYS A 10 11.42 7.51 -19.08
N LEU A 11 11.93 8.05 -17.98
CA LEU A 11 12.01 9.49 -17.73
C LEU A 11 12.87 10.21 -18.80
N GLN A 12 13.98 9.60 -19.21
CA GLN A 12 14.84 10.13 -20.29
C GLN A 12 14.13 10.29 -21.64
N LYS A 13 13.01 9.60 -21.85
CA LYS A 13 12.22 9.67 -23.09
C LYS A 13 11.11 10.71 -23.02
N VAL A 14 10.85 11.30 -21.86
CA VAL A 14 9.83 12.33 -21.68
C VAL A 14 10.34 13.63 -22.30
N PRO A 15 9.60 14.26 -23.25
CA PRO A 15 9.99 15.54 -23.81
C PRO A 15 10.08 16.62 -22.73
N GLU A 16 11.05 17.52 -22.80
CA GLU A 16 11.23 18.61 -21.83
C GLU A 16 9.99 19.53 -21.71
N THR A 17 9.18 19.60 -22.78
CA THR A 17 7.95 20.39 -22.80
C THR A 17 6.74 19.68 -22.18
N ALA A 18 6.87 18.40 -21.84
CA ALA A 18 5.77 17.60 -21.27
C ALA A 18 5.80 17.60 -19.74
N GLY A 19 4.63 17.75 -19.12
CA GLY A 19 4.48 17.46 -17.70
C GLY A 19 4.67 15.95 -17.43
N CYS A 20 5.35 15.60 -16.36
CA CYS A 20 5.58 14.22 -15.97
C CYS A 20 5.10 13.97 -14.54
N LEU A 21 4.33 12.92 -14.35
CA LEU A 21 3.86 12.44 -13.02
C LEU A 21 4.27 10.98 -12.86
N ILE A 22 5.05 10.70 -11.81
CA ILE A 22 5.36 9.34 -11.37
C ILE A 22 4.30 8.93 -10.36
N VAL A 23 3.60 7.84 -10.62
CA VAL A 23 2.59 7.27 -9.72
C VAL A 23 3.07 5.91 -9.23
N THR A 24 3.06 5.71 -7.93
CA THR A 24 3.45 4.43 -7.31
C THR A 24 2.59 4.12 -6.10
N ASP A 25 2.37 2.83 -5.81
CA ASP A 25 1.95 2.42 -4.47
C ASP A 25 3.10 2.71 -3.49
N GLY A 26 2.77 3.08 -2.27
CA GLY A 26 3.74 3.17 -1.18
C GLY A 26 4.08 1.78 -0.65
N VAL A 27 3.06 1.01 -0.31
CA VAL A 27 3.14 -0.42 0.02
C VAL A 27 2.35 -1.20 -1.01
N PHE A 28 2.98 -2.15 -1.67
CA PHE A 28 2.35 -2.95 -2.72
C PHE A 28 1.46 -4.06 -2.14
N SER A 29 0.20 -4.04 -2.55
CA SER A 29 -0.87 -4.85 -1.97
C SER A 29 -0.67 -6.36 -2.06
N MET A 30 -0.01 -6.84 -3.11
CA MET A 30 0.18 -8.27 -3.37
C MET A 30 1.51 -8.80 -2.86
N GLY A 31 2.57 -7.97 -2.90
CA GLY A 31 3.92 -8.35 -2.48
C GLY A 31 4.21 -8.07 -1.02
N GLY A 32 3.56 -7.07 -0.44
CA GLY A 32 3.93 -6.55 0.87
C GLY A 32 5.30 -5.87 0.87
N ASP A 33 5.80 -5.49 -0.29
CA ASP A 33 7.03 -4.74 -0.46
C ASP A 33 6.75 -3.23 -0.48
N ILE A 34 7.77 -2.43 -0.19
CA ILE A 34 7.70 -0.97 -0.10
C ILE A 34 8.32 -0.38 -1.36
N ALA A 35 7.73 0.71 -1.88
CA ALA A 35 8.32 1.47 -2.97
C ALA A 35 9.71 2.01 -2.58
N ASN A 36 10.65 2.00 -3.52
CA ASN A 36 11.93 2.68 -3.35
C ASN A 36 11.76 4.20 -3.50
N LEU A 37 10.98 4.78 -2.59
CA LEU A 37 10.59 6.19 -2.64
C LEU A 37 11.78 7.15 -2.64
N PRO A 38 12.90 6.88 -1.92
CA PRO A 38 14.08 7.74 -1.99
C PRO A 38 14.65 7.90 -3.41
N GLU A 39 14.81 6.80 -4.13
CA GLU A 39 15.31 6.88 -5.52
C GLU A 39 14.25 7.44 -6.48
N ILE A 40 12.97 7.13 -6.27
CA ILE A 40 11.86 7.72 -7.05
C ILE A 40 11.86 9.24 -6.91
N CYS A 41 11.96 9.78 -5.69
CA CYS A 41 12.01 11.22 -5.45
C CYS A 41 13.28 11.86 -6.04
N ALA A 42 14.43 11.21 -5.94
CA ALA A 42 15.67 11.70 -6.54
C ALA A 42 15.57 11.77 -8.08
N LEU A 43 15.00 10.73 -8.70
CA LEU A 43 14.76 10.73 -10.15
C LEU A 43 13.71 11.77 -10.53
N ALA A 44 12.64 11.92 -9.78
CA ALA A 44 11.63 12.94 -10.01
C ALA A 44 12.25 14.34 -10.00
N GLN A 45 13.07 14.65 -8.99
CA GLN A 45 13.79 15.93 -8.92
C GLN A 45 14.74 16.13 -10.11
N LYS A 46 15.50 15.08 -10.48
CA LYS A 46 16.46 15.13 -11.61
C LYS A 46 15.77 15.42 -12.96
N TYR A 47 14.59 14.88 -13.19
CA TYR A 47 13.86 14.99 -14.45
C TYR A 47 12.68 15.97 -14.41
N GLY A 48 12.51 16.74 -13.34
CA GLY A 48 11.43 17.71 -13.20
C GLY A 48 10.02 17.07 -13.13
N ALA A 49 9.94 15.81 -12.73
CA ALA A 49 8.68 15.09 -12.55
C ALA A 49 8.04 15.38 -11.18
N ARG A 50 6.74 15.14 -11.09
CA ARG A 50 5.98 15.13 -9.84
C ARG A 50 5.79 13.71 -9.34
N VAL A 51 5.60 13.55 -8.02
CA VAL A 51 5.42 12.24 -7.40
C VAL A 51 4.04 12.15 -6.76
N MET A 52 3.31 11.09 -7.09
CA MET A 52 2.07 10.69 -6.43
C MET A 52 2.27 9.33 -5.76
N VAL A 53 1.93 9.23 -4.49
CA VAL A 53 1.97 7.98 -3.73
C VAL A 53 0.55 7.54 -3.39
N ASP A 54 0.18 6.34 -3.83
CA ASP A 54 -0.98 5.61 -3.33
C ASP A 54 -0.57 4.87 -2.05
N ASP A 55 -0.94 5.43 -0.93
CA ASP A 55 -0.59 4.90 0.39
C ASP A 55 -1.74 4.14 1.05
N ALA A 56 -2.63 3.58 0.23
CA ALA A 56 -3.79 2.82 0.70
C ALA A 56 -3.40 1.63 1.61
N HIS A 57 -2.21 1.08 1.46
CA HIS A 57 -1.66 0.02 2.31
C HIS A 57 -0.57 0.49 3.27
N GLY A 58 -0.11 1.74 3.17
CA GLY A 58 0.88 2.32 4.07
C GLY A 58 0.27 3.07 5.24
N LEU A 59 -0.85 3.76 5.02
CA LEU A 59 -1.58 4.50 6.06
C LEU A 59 -2.03 3.57 7.19
N GLY A 60 -1.67 3.90 8.43
CA GLY A 60 -1.94 3.08 9.62
C GLY A 60 -1.04 1.85 9.76
N VAL A 61 0.00 1.71 8.91
CA VAL A 61 0.86 0.52 8.85
C VAL A 61 2.33 0.87 9.05
N ILE A 62 2.84 1.87 8.35
CA ILE A 62 4.25 2.30 8.42
C ILE A 62 4.38 3.81 8.58
N GLY A 63 5.60 4.25 8.83
CA GLY A 63 5.90 5.65 9.14
C GLY A 63 5.62 5.99 10.59
N GLU A 64 5.97 7.19 10.99
CA GLU A 64 5.75 7.68 12.36
C GLU A 64 4.24 7.72 12.66
N GLY A 65 3.81 7.01 13.71
CA GLY A 65 2.39 6.91 14.08
C GLY A 65 1.48 6.38 12.97
N GLY A 66 2.03 5.66 11.96
CA GLY A 66 1.25 5.12 10.84
C GLY A 66 0.95 6.13 9.73
N ARG A 67 1.73 7.21 9.60
CA ARG A 67 1.54 8.27 8.59
C ARG A 67 1.86 7.84 7.16
N GLY A 68 2.31 6.60 6.96
CA GLY A 68 2.51 6.04 5.63
C GLY A 68 3.95 6.09 5.12
N THR A 69 4.08 5.79 3.83
CA THR A 69 5.38 5.51 3.19
C THR A 69 6.31 6.72 3.13
N ALA A 70 5.80 7.91 2.85
CA ALA A 70 6.64 9.11 2.83
C ALA A 70 7.24 9.39 4.21
N SER A 71 6.43 9.29 5.27
CA SER A 71 6.88 9.44 6.65
C SER A 71 7.88 8.35 7.06
N TYR A 72 7.73 7.13 6.55
CA TYR A 72 8.67 6.05 6.79
C TYR A 72 10.10 6.39 6.33
N TYR A 73 10.22 7.17 5.26
CA TYR A 73 11.50 7.60 4.70
C TYR A 73 11.91 9.04 5.07
N GLY A 74 11.04 9.80 5.78
CA GLY A 74 11.27 11.24 6.04
C GLY A 74 11.24 12.07 4.76
N LEU A 75 10.35 11.76 3.83
CA LEU A 75 10.24 12.35 2.50
C LEU A 75 8.90 13.04 2.25
N GLU A 76 8.23 13.50 3.30
CA GLU A 76 6.91 14.11 3.21
C GLU A 76 6.89 15.32 2.28
N ASP A 77 7.94 16.12 2.28
CA ASP A 77 8.05 17.31 1.43
C ASP A 77 8.43 17.01 -0.03
N HIS A 78 8.73 15.75 -0.35
CA HIS A 78 9.14 15.30 -1.68
C HIS A 78 8.03 14.61 -2.46
N VAL A 79 6.86 14.42 -1.86
CA VAL A 79 5.67 13.84 -2.51
C VAL A 79 4.66 14.95 -2.79
N ASP A 80 4.28 15.09 -4.06
CA ASP A 80 3.37 16.17 -4.49
C ASP A 80 1.90 15.83 -4.23
N ILE A 81 1.53 14.55 -4.35
CA ILE A 81 0.15 14.08 -4.21
C ILE A 81 0.12 12.79 -3.37
N TYR A 82 -0.68 12.81 -2.34
CA TYR A 82 -0.98 11.64 -1.53
C TYR A 82 -2.38 11.12 -1.84
N MET A 83 -2.51 9.83 -2.00
CA MET A 83 -3.78 9.12 -2.05
C MET A 83 -3.84 8.10 -0.92
N GLY A 84 -4.99 7.98 -0.30
CA GLY A 84 -5.26 6.95 0.69
C GLY A 84 -6.72 6.53 0.67
N THR A 85 -6.99 5.37 1.25
CA THR A 85 -8.35 4.84 1.34
C THR A 85 -8.80 4.71 2.79
N PHE A 86 -10.10 4.85 3.02
CA PHE A 86 -10.70 4.59 4.33
C PHE A 86 -11.10 3.11 4.53
N SER A 87 -11.01 2.30 3.46
CA SER A 87 -11.52 0.92 3.46
C SER A 87 -10.57 -0.14 4.01
N LYS A 88 -9.42 0.27 4.56
CA LYS A 88 -8.41 -0.62 5.14
C LYS A 88 -8.21 -0.28 6.62
N SER A 89 -7.11 0.36 6.99
CA SER A 89 -6.80 0.71 8.39
C SER A 89 -7.89 1.54 9.09
N LEU A 90 -8.62 2.37 8.36
CA LEU A 90 -9.70 3.20 8.92
C LEU A 90 -11.09 2.53 8.86
N ALA A 91 -11.20 1.28 8.41
CA ALA A 91 -12.39 0.42 8.46
C ALA A 91 -13.71 1.07 7.99
N SER A 92 -13.66 1.93 6.96
CA SER A 92 -14.80 2.66 6.45
C SER A 92 -14.87 2.61 4.92
N LEU A 93 -15.71 3.44 4.30
CA LEU A 93 -15.86 3.57 2.86
C LEU A 93 -15.33 4.93 2.41
N GLY A 94 -14.68 4.97 1.24
CA GLY A 94 -14.16 6.18 0.61
C GLY A 94 -12.66 6.26 0.65
N GLY A 95 -12.15 7.46 0.46
CA GLY A 95 -10.73 7.75 0.42
C GLY A 95 -10.49 9.25 0.32
N TYR A 96 -9.25 9.63 0.19
CA TYR A 96 -8.83 11.02 0.09
C TYR A 96 -7.70 11.18 -0.92
N MET A 97 -7.57 12.39 -1.40
CA MET A 97 -6.38 12.91 -2.06
C MET A 97 -5.93 14.16 -1.31
N ALA A 98 -4.66 14.22 -0.96
CA ALA A 98 -4.04 15.37 -0.32
C ALA A 98 -2.90 15.91 -1.18
N SER A 99 -2.83 17.24 -1.30
CA SER A 99 -1.82 17.95 -2.07
C SER A 99 -1.83 19.44 -1.68
N SER A 100 -1.06 20.27 -2.39
CA SER A 100 -1.17 21.70 -2.26
C SER A 100 -2.61 22.18 -2.54
N SER A 101 -3.01 23.31 -1.94
CA SER A 101 -4.36 23.88 -2.12
C SER A 101 -4.69 24.08 -3.59
N ARG A 102 -3.73 24.53 -4.40
CA ARG A 102 -3.91 24.74 -5.84
C ARG A 102 -4.22 23.45 -6.60
N VAL A 103 -3.52 22.37 -6.29
CA VAL A 103 -3.74 21.06 -6.92
C VAL A 103 -5.06 20.47 -6.45
N ALA A 104 -5.33 20.50 -5.14
CA ALA A 104 -6.58 19.99 -4.57
C ALA A 104 -7.81 20.71 -5.14
N ASP A 105 -7.74 22.03 -5.30
CA ASP A 105 -8.82 22.81 -5.89
C ASP A 105 -9.02 22.49 -7.37
N PHE A 106 -7.93 22.40 -8.14
CA PHE A 106 -7.99 21.98 -9.54
C PHE A 106 -8.64 20.60 -9.68
N VAL A 107 -8.22 19.62 -8.89
CA VAL A 107 -8.78 18.26 -8.95
C VAL A 107 -10.26 18.26 -8.58
N ARG A 108 -10.66 19.02 -7.55
CA ARG A 108 -12.07 19.14 -7.13
C ARG A 108 -12.97 19.62 -8.27
N HIS A 109 -12.49 20.56 -9.09
CA HIS A 109 -13.27 21.15 -10.18
C HIS A 109 -13.10 20.47 -11.54
N SER A 110 -12.10 19.59 -11.70
CA SER A 110 -11.77 18.97 -12.98
C SER A 110 -11.91 17.44 -13.00
N SER A 111 -11.94 16.80 -11.83
CA SER A 111 -12.04 15.34 -11.75
C SER A 111 -13.48 14.87 -12.03
N ARG A 112 -13.67 14.28 -13.20
CA ARG A 112 -14.98 13.72 -13.59
C ARG A 112 -15.49 12.66 -12.61
N PRO A 113 -14.66 11.69 -12.14
CA PRO A 113 -15.10 10.73 -11.13
C PRO A 113 -15.58 11.39 -9.84
N PHE A 114 -14.93 12.48 -9.41
CA PHE A 114 -15.32 13.21 -8.22
C PHE A 114 -16.65 13.97 -8.40
N ILE A 115 -16.81 14.66 -9.54
CA ILE A 115 -17.96 15.51 -9.84
C ILE A 115 -19.23 14.66 -10.07
N PHE A 116 -19.09 13.52 -10.76
CA PHE A 116 -20.21 12.68 -11.16
C PHE A 116 -20.47 11.47 -10.27
N SER A 117 -19.77 11.35 -9.14
CA SER A 117 -20.01 10.31 -8.14
C SER A 117 -20.74 10.88 -6.93
N ALA A 118 -21.59 10.06 -6.34
CA ALA A 118 -22.21 10.40 -5.06
C ALA A 118 -21.15 10.48 -3.96
N SER A 119 -21.28 11.47 -3.08
CA SER A 119 -20.40 11.61 -1.92
C SER A 119 -20.55 10.45 -0.96
N ILE A 120 -19.49 10.18 -0.19
CA ILE A 120 -19.55 9.16 0.86
C ILE A 120 -20.64 9.53 1.89
N PRO A 121 -21.36 8.53 2.43
CA PRO A 121 -22.35 8.78 3.47
C PRO A 121 -21.72 9.43 4.72
N PRO A 122 -22.42 10.36 5.39
CA PRO A 122 -21.89 11.01 6.60
C PRO A 122 -21.46 10.03 7.70
N ALA A 123 -22.18 8.92 7.86
CA ALA A 123 -21.81 7.86 8.81
C ALA A 123 -20.43 7.26 8.51
N ASN A 124 -20.11 7.04 7.23
CA ASN A 124 -18.80 6.53 6.83
C ASN A 124 -17.68 7.57 7.03
N ALA A 125 -17.96 8.84 6.78
CA ALA A 125 -17.00 9.91 7.07
C ALA A 125 -16.74 10.02 8.58
N ALA A 126 -17.77 9.93 9.41
CA ALA A 126 -17.66 9.94 10.86
C ALA A 126 -16.87 8.71 11.38
N ALA A 127 -17.13 7.52 10.83
CA ALA A 127 -16.39 6.30 11.18
C ALA A 127 -14.89 6.42 10.83
N ALA A 128 -14.57 6.91 9.63
CA ALA A 128 -13.17 7.14 9.23
C ALA A 128 -12.46 8.15 10.14
N LEU A 129 -13.15 9.25 10.52
CA LEU A 129 -12.61 10.25 11.44
C LEU A 129 -12.40 9.67 12.85
N ALA A 130 -13.32 8.86 13.34
CA ALA A 130 -13.18 8.20 14.64
C ALA A 130 -11.99 7.23 14.65
N ALA A 131 -11.84 6.41 13.59
CA ALA A 131 -10.72 5.50 13.45
C ALA A 131 -9.37 6.24 13.34
N LEU A 132 -9.33 7.38 12.64
CA LEU A 132 -8.12 8.20 12.56
C LEU A 132 -7.74 8.77 13.95
N ARG A 133 -8.70 9.27 14.71
CA ARG A 133 -8.48 9.77 16.08
C ARG A 133 -8.01 8.66 17.02
N GLU A 134 -8.54 7.46 16.86
CA GLU A 134 -8.11 6.29 17.61
C GLU A 134 -6.65 5.93 17.29
N LEU A 135 -6.28 5.95 16.00
CA LEU A 135 -4.91 5.72 15.56
C LEU A 135 -3.94 6.80 16.10
N GLU A 136 -4.35 8.07 16.12
CA GLU A 136 -3.56 9.18 16.68
C GLU A 136 -3.39 9.05 18.20
N ALA A 137 -4.43 8.59 18.90
CA ALA A 137 -4.40 8.40 20.35
C ALA A 137 -3.62 7.15 20.77
N HIS A 138 -3.55 6.13 19.91
CA HIS A 138 -2.98 4.82 20.16
C HIS A 138 -1.94 4.40 19.12
N PRO A 139 -0.81 5.15 18.98
CA PRO A 139 0.23 4.82 17.98
C PRO A 139 0.90 3.45 18.25
N GLU A 140 0.78 2.91 19.46
CA GLU A 140 1.22 1.55 19.82
C GLU A 140 0.55 0.45 18.99
N LEU A 141 -0.64 0.69 18.42
CA LEU A 141 -1.30 -0.24 17.51
C LEU A 141 -0.45 -0.51 16.26
N VAL A 142 0.21 0.53 15.73
CA VAL A 142 1.13 0.39 14.58
C VAL A 142 2.34 -0.45 14.97
N THR A 143 2.92 -0.19 16.13
CA THR A 143 4.05 -0.97 16.65
C THR A 143 3.66 -2.44 16.84
N LYS A 144 2.51 -2.69 17.46
CA LYS A 144 1.99 -4.05 17.67
C LYS A 144 1.78 -4.80 16.35
N LEU A 145 1.19 -4.11 15.36
CA LEU A 145 1.01 -4.67 14.02
C LEU A 145 2.35 -5.10 13.39
N GLN A 146 3.35 -4.24 13.48
CA GLN A 146 4.69 -4.49 12.94
C GLN A 146 5.40 -5.63 13.69
N GLU A 147 5.27 -5.71 15.01
CA GLU A 147 5.78 -6.82 15.82
C GLU A 147 5.12 -8.15 15.45
N ASN A 148 3.80 -8.16 15.23
CA ASN A 148 3.07 -9.33 14.75
C ASN A 148 3.58 -9.78 13.38
N ALA A 149 3.89 -8.84 12.47
CA ALA A 149 4.45 -9.16 11.16
C ALA A 149 5.84 -9.81 11.27
N LEU A 150 6.73 -9.23 12.06
CA LEU A 150 8.06 -9.80 12.33
C LEU A 150 7.96 -11.21 12.95
N TYR A 151 7.12 -11.37 13.96
CA TYR A 151 6.91 -12.65 14.63
C TYR A 151 6.43 -13.74 13.67
N MET A 152 5.41 -13.43 12.87
CA MET A 152 4.89 -14.38 11.88
C MET A 152 5.92 -14.76 10.84
N ARG A 153 6.69 -13.80 10.31
CA ARG A 153 7.79 -14.07 9.36
C ARG A 153 8.86 -14.96 9.98
N GLY A 154 9.22 -14.72 11.25
CA GLY A 154 10.14 -15.56 12.01
C GLY A 154 9.66 -17.02 12.05
N LEU A 155 8.41 -17.25 12.47
CA LEU A 155 7.81 -18.58 12.55
C LEU A 155 7.73 -19.30 11.19
N LEU A 156 7.42 -18.58 10.11
CA LEU A 156 7.38 -19.13 8.75
C LEU A 156 8.78 -19.53 8.27
N ASN A 157 9.79 -18.70 8.53
CA ASN A 157 11.19 -18.98 8.20
C ASN A 157 11.73 -20.20 8.95
N GLU A 158 11.48 -20.31 10.26
CA GLU A 158 11.86 -21.47 11.07
C GLU A 158 11.31 -22.80 10.52
N ARG A 159 10.15 -22.73 9.87
CA ARG A 159 9.48 -23.87 9.25
C ARG A 159 9.78 -24.06 7.79
N ASN A 160 10.72 -23.28 7.24
CA ASN A 160 11.09 -23.28 5.83
C ASN A 160 9.90 -23.06 4.87
N ILE A 161 8.89 -22.32 5.30
CA ILE A 161 7.75 -21.96 4.46
C ILE A 161 8.17 -20.85 3.49
N LYS A 162 7.96 -21.08 2.20
CA LYS A 162 8.37 -20.16 1.15
C LYS A 162 7.44 -18.95 1.10
N MET A 163 7.97 -17.80 1.44
CA MET A 163 7.32 -16.50 1.29
C MET A 163 7.85 -15.77 0.05
N ARG A 164 7.04 -14.89 -0.53
CA ARG A 164 7.52 -13.96 -1.54
C ARG A 164 8.55 -13.01 -0.92
N PRO A 165 9.71 -12.79 -1.57
CA PRO A 165 10.69 -11.82 -1.10
C PRO A 165 10.07 -10.43 -0.99
N SER A 166 10.37 -9.72 0.08
CA SER A 166 9.93 -8.35 0.33
C SER A 166 11.06 -7.58 1.02
N ASN A 167 11.16 -6.28 0.73
CA ASN A 167 12.02 -5.33 1.44
C ASN A 167 11.33 -4.73 2.68
N GLY A 168 10.08 -5.16 2.98
CA GLY A 168 9.27 -4.70 4.10
C GLY A 168 9.03 -5.82 5.12
N ASP A 169 10.00 -6.12 5.98
CA ASP A 169 9.88 -7.18 6.99
C ASP A 169 8.80 -6.91 8.04
N ARG A 170 8.49 -5.63 8.30
CA ARG A 170 7.45 -5.16 9.23
C ARG A 170 6.08 -4.96 8.57
N ILE A 171 5.97 -5.17 7.25
CA ILE A 171 4.68 -5.07 6.56
C ILE A 171 3.83 -6.30 6.88
N PRO A 172 2.56 -6.10 7.31
CA PRO A 172 1.68 -7.18 7.76
C PRO A 172 1.11 -8.02 6.61
N ILE A 173 1.43 -7.70 5.38
CA ILE A 173 1.10 -8.49 4.19
C ILE A 173 2.23 -9.49 3.96
N ILE A 174 1.93 -10.78 4.16
CA ILE A 174 2.91 -11.86 3.99
C ILE A 174 2.37 -12.85 2.96
N PRO A 175 2.83 -12.78 1.70
CA PRO A 175 2.43 -13.72 0.67
C PRO A 175 3.21 -15.03 0.80
N ILE A 176 2.50 -16.15 0.90
CA ILE A 176 3.05 -17.51 1.04
C ILE A 176 2.82 -18.25 -0.26
N TYR A 177 3.88 -18.72 -0.92
CA TYR A 177 3.75 -19.44 -2.18
C TYR A 177 3.09 -20.79 -2.01
N THR A 178 2.10 -21.06 -2.86
CA THR A 178 1.44 -22.35 -3.04
C THR A 178 1.54 -22.81 -4.50
N TYR A 179 1.97 -21.91 -5.38
CA TYR A 179 2.31 -22.09 -6.79
C TYR A 179 1.12 -22.38 -7.70
N GLU A 180 0.27 -23.34 -7.35
CA GLU A 180 -0.80 -23.86 -8.21
C GLU A 180 -2.20 -23.56 -7.61
N PRO A 181 -3.24 -23.36 -8.47
CA PRO A 181 -4.58 -23.00 -8.01
C PRO A 181 -5.23 -24.02 -7.06
N ILE A 182 -5.17 -25.32 -7.41
CA ILE A 182 -5.83 -26.38 -6.62
C ILE A 182 -5.22 -26.48 -5.21
N PRO A 183 -3.89 -26.62 -5.05
CA PRO A 183 -3.26 -26.57 -3.73
C PRO A 183 -3.60 -25.33 -2.93
N THR A 184 -3.62 -24.15 -3.59
CA THR A 184 -3.95 -22.87 -2.92
C THR A 184 -5.34 -22.93 -2.30
N LEU A 185 -6.35 -23.34 -3.06
CA LEU A 185 -7.73 -23.41 -2.58
C LEU A 185 -7.90 -24.50 -1.51
N THR A 186 -7.25 -25.64 -1.65
CA THR A 186 -7.30 -26.72 -0.67
C THR A 186 -6.71 -26.29 0.66
N ILE A 187 -5.51 -25.69 0.65
CA ILE A 187 -4.86 -25.21 1.87
C ILE A 187 -5.67 -24.08 2.51
N ALA A 188 -6.20 -23.13 1.72
CA ALA A 188 -7.04 -22.05 2.23
C ALA A 188 -8.29 -22.60 2.94
N LYS A 189 -8.93 -23.63 2.36
CA LYS A 189 -10.07 -24.28 2.99
C LYS A 189 -9.69 -25.00 4.28
N ASP A 190 -8.60 -25.76 4.29
CA ASP A 190 -8.12 -26.48 5.48
C ASP A 190 -7.77 -25.50 6.62
N LEU A 191 -7.17 -24.34 6.28
CA LEU A 191 -6.90 -23.29 7.26
C LEU A 191 -8.21 -22.70 7.79
N TYR A 192 -9.17 -22.41 6.91
CA TYR A 192 -10.48 -21.88 7.30
C TYR A 192 -11.21 -22.84 8.25
N ASP A 193 -11.23 -24.13 7.96
CA ASP A 193 -11.84 -25.17 8.80
C ASP A 193 -11.16 -25.26 10.19
N ARG A 194 -9.91 -24.78 10.29
CA ARG A 194 -9.14 -24.69 11.56
C ARG A 194 -9.23 -23.30 12.23
N GLY A 195 -10.09 -22.41 11.71
CA GLY A 195 -10.30 -21.06 12.25
C GLY A 195 -9.29 -20.02 11.81
N VAL A 196 -8.50 -20.28 10.75
CA VAL A 196 -7.52 -19.34 10.19
C VAL A 196 -8.00 -18.85 8.83
N TYR A 197 -8.37 -17.57 8.73
CA TYR A 197 -8.78 -16.95 7.49
C TYR A 197 -7.57 -16.38 6.72
N VAL A 198 -7.45 -16.74 5.45
CA VAL A 198 -6.45 -16.21 4.51
C VAL A 198 -7.07 -16.00 3.14
N ASN A 199 -6.54 -15.03 2.38
CA ASN A 199 -6.97 -14.80 1.01
C ASN A 199 -6.16 -15.64 0.02
N SER A 200 -6.85 -16.34 -0.87
CA SER A 200 -6.23 -17.03 -2.00
C SER A 200 -6.01 -16.05 -3.15
N SER A 201 -4.79 -15.97 -3.67
CA SER A 201 -4.46 -15.19 -4.86
C SER A 201 -4.12 -16.14 -6.01
N LEU A 202 -4.99 -16.11 -7.03
CA LEU A 202 -4.95 -16.95 -8.21
C LEU A 202 -4.84 -16.08 -9.46
N PRO A 203 -4.51 -16.63 -10.64
CA PRO A 203 -4.63 -15.89 -11.89
C PRO A 203 -6.07 -15.36 -12.10
N PRO A 204 -6.23 -14.11 -12.59
CA PRO A 204 -5.19 -13.20 -13.10
C PRO A 204 -4.53 -12.31 -12.02
N ALA A 205 -4.91 -12.40 -10.75
CA ALA A 205 -4.33 -11.59 -9.67
C ALA A 205 -2.91 -12.02 -9.28
N ALA A 206 -2.57 -13.30 -9.49
CA ALA A 206 -1.20 -13.82 -9.43
C ALA A 206 -0.76 -14.27 -10.83
N ALA A 207 0.55 -14.30 -11.08
CA ALA A 207 1.06 -14.86 -12.31
C ALA A 207 0.84 -16.40 -12.35
N PRO A 208 0.81 -17.03 -13.55
CA PRO A 208 0.79 -18.47 -13.66
C PRO A 208 1.94 -19.11 -12.85
N HIS A 209 1.65 -20.17 -12.11
CA HIS A 209 2.58 -20.88 -11.22
C HIS A 209 3.13 -20.03 -10.04
N GLU A 210 2.50 -18.88 -9.75
CA GLU A 210 2.81 -18.02 -8.61
C GLU A 210 1.60 -17.81 -7.69
N CYS A 211 0.68 -18.77 -7.64
CA CYS A 211 -0.42 -18.72 -6.71
C CYS A 211 0.08 -18.65 -5.27
N LEU A 212 -0.63 -17.91 -4.44
CA LEU A 212 -0.22 -17.69 -3.06
C LEU A 212 -1.40 -17.54 -2.11
N LEU A 213 -1.14 -17.81 -0.84
CA LEU A 213 -1.99 -17.36 0.27
C LEU A 213 -1.48 -16.01 0.73
N ARG A 214 -2.34 -15.00 0.67
CA ARG A 214 -2.04 -13.66 1.15
C ARG A 214 -2.56 -13.51 2.58
N THR A 215 -1.65 -13.54 3.55
CA THR A 215 -2.00 -13.21 4.92
C THR A 215 -2.06 -11.69 5.09
N SER A 216 -2.93 -11.22 5.98
CA SER A 216 -3.01 -9.82 6.38
C SER A 216 -3.21 -9.81 7.89
N LEU A 217 -2.17 -9.38 8.61
CA LEU A 217 -2.18 -9.37 10.06
C LEU A 217 -2.85 -8.10 10.59
N MET A 218 -3.31 -8.16 11.82
CA MET A 218 -3.87 -7.04 12.57
C MET A 218 -3.12 -6.85 13.90
N ALA A 219 -3.30 -5.69 14.52
CA ALA A 219 -2.72 -5.33 15.80
C ALA A 219 -3.29 -6.14 16.98
#